data_450f088253995d44da2f13f056c41042
#
_entry.id   450f088253995d44da2f13f056c41042
#
_cell.length_a   1.000
_cell.length_b   1.000
_cell.length_c   1.000
_cell.angle_alpha   90.00
_cell.angle_beta   90.00
_cell.angle_gamma   90.00
#
_symmetry.space_group_name_H-M   'P 1'
#
loop_
_entity.id
_entity.type
_entity.pdbx_description
1 polymer ?
#
loop_
_entity_poly.entity_id
_entity_poly.type
_entity_poly.pdbx_seq_one_letter_code
_entity_poly.pdbx_strand_id
1 'polypeptide(L)'
;MNIRVLGAHNCESQDSKLISLLIDDVLVIDAGGLTSSLSFSAQQRLRAILLTHQHYDHVRDIPTLGMNLFLEGSTINIYSTASVYETISSHLLGGKLYPNFLERPPNNPTVKFTIIEPYQLKQIEGYSILAVPVNH
;
A
#
# COMPACT_ATOMS: atom_id res chain seq x y z
N MET A 1 8.00 -18.24 4.43
CA MET A 1 7.89 -16.86 3.89
C MET A 1 8.37 -16.88 2.44
N ASN A 2 7.48 -16.56 1.50
CA ASN A 2 7.79 -16.44 0.08
C ASN A 2 7.76 -14.96 -0.31
N ILE A 3 8.83 -14.44 -0.90
CA ILE A 3 8.92 -13.04 -1.34
C ILE A 3 8.96 -13.00 -2.86
N ARG A 4 8.04 -12.24 -3.46
CA ARG A 4 7.97 -12.02 -4.90
C ARG A 4 8.20 -10.54 -5.21
N VAL A 5 9.20 -10.24 -6.02
CA VAL A 5 9.48 -8.89 -6.48
C VAL A 5 8.53 -8.56 -7.63
N LEU A 6 7.60 -7.64 -7.41
CA LEU A 6 6.68 -7.15 -8.46
C LEU A 6 7.29 -6.00 -9.25
N GLY A 7 8.15 -5.21 -8.62
CA GLY A 7 8.92 -4.14 -9.22
C GLY A 7 10.04 -3.70 -8.29
N ALA A 8 11.13 -3.21 -8.85
CA ALA A 8 12.35 -2.84 -8.12
C ALA A 8 13.06 -1.59 -8.69
N HIS A 9 12.34 -0.75 -9.43
CA HIS A 9 12.89 0.42 -10.09
C HIS A 9 12.22 1.71 -9.60
N ASN A 10 12.95 2.81 -9.65
CA ASN A 10 12.40 4.16 -9.43
C ASN A 10 11.86 4.81 -10.71
N CYS A 11 11.94 4.12 -11.82
CA CYS A 11 11.39 4.52 -13.12
C CYS A 11 10.61 3.37 -13.75
N GLU A 12 9.68 3.68 -14.63
CA GLU A 12 8.83 2.69 -15.27
C GLU A 12 9.00 2.70 -16.78
N SER A 13 9.04 1.51 -17.36
CA SER A 13 9.03 1.27 -18.79
C SER A 13 8.31 -0.06 -19.07
N GLN A 14 8.32 -0.52 -20.32
CA GLN A 14 7.79 -1.83 -20.66
C GLN A 14 8.47 -2.96 -19.86
N ASP A 15 9.77 -2.82 -19.57
CA ASP A 15 10.61 -3.85 -18.96
C ASP A 15 10.97 -3.56 -17.48
N SER A 16 10.54 -2.42 -16.94
CA SER A 16 10.82 -2.03 -15.56
C SER A 16 9.57 -1.54 -14.84
N LYS A 17 9.38 -1.93 -13.58
CA LYS A 17 8.24 -1.53 -12.75
C LYS A 17 8.70 -0.88 -11.47
N LEU A 18 7.87 0.04 -10.98
CA LEU A 18 8.10 0.75 -9.73
C LEU A 18 8.08 -0.22 -8.53
N ILE A 19 8.60 0.21 -7.41
CA ILE A 19 8.91 -0.65 -6.26
C ILE A 19 7.66 -1.26 -5.63
N SER A 20 7.66 -2.58 -5.53
CA SER A 20 6.63 -3.35 -4.83
C SER A 20 7.09 -4.78 -4.55
N LEU A 21 7.03 -5.21 -3.30
CA LEU A 21 7.37 -6.57 -2.88
C LEU A 21 6.13 -7.24 -2.30
N LEU A 22 5.83 -8.44 -2.75
CA LEU A 22 4.70 -9.24 -2.26
C LEU A 22 5.21 -10.38 -1.38
N ILE A 23 4.66 -10.50 -0.18
CA ILE A 23 5.01 -11.52 0.81
C ILE A 23 3.82 -12.46 1.01
N ASP A 24 4.02 -13.75 0.80
CA ASP A 24 3.04 -14.84 0.99
C ASP A 24 1.65 -14.54 0.38
N ASP A 25 1.59 -13.78 -0.71
CA ASP A 25 0.39 -13.35 -1.42
C ASP A 25 -0.62 -12.50 -0.59
N VAL A 26 -0.23 -12.01 0.57
CA VAL A 26 -1.13 -11.28 1.50
C VAL A 26 -0.59 -9.94 1.97
N LEU A 27 0.73 -9.78 2.07
CA LEU A 27 1.38 -8.56 2.58
C LEU A 27 2.23 -7.93 1.47
N VAL A 28 2.11 -6.63 1.32
CA VAL A 28 2.89 -5.87 0.32
C VAL A 28 3.79 -4.86 1.03
N ILE A 29 5.02 -4.75 0.59
CA ILE A 29 5.91 -3.64 0.95
C ILE A 29 6.01 -2.73 -0.27
N ASP A 30 5.54 -1.51 -0.12
CA ASP A 30 5.40 -0.47 -1.13
C ASP A 30 4.47 -0.85 -2.30
N ALA A 31 3.80 0.14 -2.86
CA ALA A 31 2.76 -0.01 -3.86
C ALA A 31 3.00 0.85 -5.10
N GLY A 32 4.22 0.81 -5.61
CA GLY A 32 4.57 1.52 -6.85
C GLY A 32 4.13 0.79 -8.11
N GLY A 33 4.43 -0.51 -8.21
CA GLY A 33 4.14 -1.34 -9.37
C GLY A 33 3.22 -2.54 -9.05
N LEU A 34 2.22 -2.34 -8.21
CA LEU A 34 1.38 -3.39 -7.64
C LEU A 34 0.25 -3.83 -8.57
N THR A 35 -0.59 -2.88 -9.01
CA THR A 35 -1.87 -3.21 -9.65
C THR A 35 -1.70 -3.82 -11.03
N SER A 36 -0.71 -3.39 -11.80
CA SER A 36 -0.42 -3.96 -13.11
C SER A 36 0.32 -5.31 -13.06
N SER A 37 0.74 -5.74 -11.88
CA SER A 37 1.47 -6.98 -11.66
C SER A 37 0.63 -8.10 -11.08
N LEU A 38 -0.59 -7.80 -10.62
CA LEU A 38 -1.50 -8.73 -9.97
C LEU A 38 -2.87 -8.73 -10.66
N SER A 39 -3.47 -9.92 -10.79
CA SER A 39 -4.87 -10.03 -11.20
C SER A 39 -5.80 -9.41 -10.17
N PHE A 40 -7.04 -9.09 -10.53
CA PHE A 40 -8.04 -8.59 -9.57
C PHE A 40 -8.24 -9.55 -8.39
N SER A 41 -8.33 -10.85 -8.64
CA SER A 41 -8.47 -11.83 -7.58
C SER A 41 -7.25 -11.89 -6.64
N ALA A 42 -6.04 -11.67 -7.16
CA ALA A 42 -4.84 -11.58 -6.34
C ALA A 42 -4.83 -10.30 -5.50
N GLN A 43 -5.27 -9.17 -6.06
CA GLN A 43 -5.42 -7.91 -5.32
C GLN A 43 -6.42 -8.04 -4.17
N GLN A 44 -7.54 -8.74 -4.36
CA GLN A 44 -8.56 -8.99 -3.34
C GLN A 44 -8.05 -9.85 -2.16
N ARG A 45 -7.02 -10.66 -2.38
CA ARG A 45 -6.40 -11.45 -1.30
C ARG A 45 -5.43 -10.66 -0.43
N LEU A 46 -5.03 -9.47 -0.86
CA LEU A 46 -4.14 -8.62 -0.09
C LEU A 46 -4.83 -8.19 1.21
N ARG A 47 -4.08 -8.21 2.30
CA ARG A 47 -4.56 -7.83 3.64
C ARG A 47 -3.93 -6.56 4.15
N ALA A 48 -2.65 -6.35 3.83
CA ALA A 48 -1.90 -5.22 4.34
C ALA A 48 -0.88 -4.69 3.33
N ILE A 49 -0.64 -3.40 3.40
CA ILE A 49 0.47 -2.71 2.73
C ILE A 49 1.31 -2.03 3.81
N LEU A 50 2.61 -2.24 3.78
CA LEU A 50 3.59 -1.48 4.55
C LEU A 50 4.22 -0.45 3.62
N LEU A 51 4.14 0.84 3.95
CA LEU A 51 4.79 1.89 3.19
C LEU A 51 6.09 2.31 3.87
N THR A 52 7.18 2.24 3.12
CA THR A 52 8.49 2.67 3.60
C THR A 52 8.58 4.19 3.66
N HIS A 53 8.13 4.89 2.62
CA HIS A 53 8.05 6.35 2.55
C HIS A 53 7.08 6.81 1.46
N GLN A 54 6.92 8.12 1.30
CA GLN A 54 5.86 8.72 0.47
C GLN A 54 6.26 9.03 -0.98
N HIS A 55 7.45 8.67 -1.44
CA HIS A 55 7.83 8.94 -2.83
C HIS A 55 6.93 8.18 -3.80
N TYR A 56 6.69 8.80 -4.96
CA TYR A 56 5.66 8.35 -5.89
C TYR A 56 5.90 6.94 -6.43
N ASP A 57 7.15 6.56 -6.64
CA ASP A 57 7.56 5.22 -7.08
C ASP A 57 7.27 4.12 -6.03
N HIS A 58 6.94 4.49 -4.79
CA HIS A 58 6.54 3.59 -3.71
C HIS A 58 5.04 3.58 -3.42
N VAL A 59 4.28 4.58 -3.90
CA VAL A 59 2.88 4.77 -3.48
C VAL A 59 1.89 4.94 -4.64
N ARG A 60 2.37 5.03 -5.87
CA ARG A 60 1.57 5.36 -7.06
C ARG A 60 0.29 4.56 -7.20
N ASP A 61 0.33 3.27 -6.93
CA ASP A 61 -0.80 2.37 -7.21
C ASP A 61 -1.88 2.36 -6.10
N ILE A 62 -1.68 3.08 -5.00
CA ILE A 62 -2.65 3.10 -3.88
C ILE A 62 -4.04 3.56 -4.33
N PRO A 63 -4.22 4.66 -5.08
CA PRO A 63 -5.56 5.08 -5.53
C PRO A 63 -6.20 4.06 -6.48
N THR A 64 -5.43 3.49 -7.39
CA THR A 64 -5.92 2.47 -8.34
C THR A 64 -6.34 1.19 -7.61
N LEU A 65 -5.52 0.73 -6.67
CA LEU A 65 -5.88 -0.41 -5.82
C LEU A 65 -7.16 -0.13 -5.03
N GLY A 66 -7.26 1.08 -4.44
CA GLY A 66 -8.46 1.51 -3.74
C GLY A 66 -9.71 1.42 -4.61
N MET A 67 -9.65 1.87 -5.86
CA MET A 67 -10.76 1.74 -6.81
C MET A 67 -11.10 0.29 -7.12
N ASN A 68 -10.09 -0.54 -7.39
CA ASN A 68 -10.31 -1.96 -7.70
C ASN A 68 -10.98 -2.69 -6.53
N LEU A 69 -10.52 -2.45 -5.31
CA LEU A 69 -11.10 -3.06 -4.11
C LEU A 69 -12.49 -2.50 -3.78
N PHE A 70 -12.70 -1.20 -3.97
CA PHE A 70 -14.01 -0.56 -3.75
C PHE A 70 -15.09 -1.18 -4.63
N LEU A 71 -14.82 -1.41 -5.92
CA LEU A 71 -15.76 -2.03 -6.86
C LEU A 71 -16.12 -3.46 -6.46
N GLU A 72 -15.22 -4.17 -5.80
CA GLU A 72 -15.42 -5.56 -5.35
C GLU A 72 -15.90 -5.66 -3.89
N GLY A 73 -16.10 -4.54 -3.20
CA GLY A 73 -16.50 -4.52 -1.80
C GLY A 73 -15.44 -5.05 -0.83
N SER A 74 -14.18 -5.07 -1.25
CA SER A 74 -13.04 -5.52 -0.45
C SER A 74 -12.36 -4.36 0.28
N THR A 75 -11.55 -4.66 1.29
CA THR A 75 -10.82 -3.66 2.10
C THR A 75 -9.35 -4.01 2.19
N ILE A 76 -8.52 -3.00 2.49
CA ILE A 76 -7.08 -3.15 2.72
C ILE A 76 -6.62 -2.28 3.89
N ASN A 77 -5.68 -2.79 4.69
CA ASN A 77 -5.04 -2.02 5.75
C ASN A 77 -3.69 -1.49 5.25
N ILE A 78 -3.44 -0.19 5.41
CA ILE A 78 -2.16 0.44 5.10
C ILE A 78 -1.48 0.85 6.40
N TYR A 79 -0.21 0.56 6.54
CA TYR A 79 0.62 0.87 7.70
C TYR A 79 1.79 1.73 7.28
N SER A 80 2.01 2.83 7.97
CA SER A 80 3.15 3.71 7.76
C SER A 80 3.40 4.61 8.96
N THR A 81 4.45 5.41 8.91
CA THR A 81 4.66 6.50 9.87
C THR A 81 3.67 7.64 9.63
N ALA A 82 3.51 8.52 10.63
CA ALA A 82 2.56 9.64 10.56
C ALA A 82 2.82 10.59 9.37
N SER A 83 4.08 10.88 9.04
CA SER A 83 4.44 11.76 7.93
C SER A 83 4.05 11.19 6.57
N VAL A 84 4.17 9.88 6.39
CA VAL A 84 3.72 9.20 5.17
C VAL A 84 2.20 9.24 5.07
N TYR A 85 1.49 8.94 6.15
CA TYR A 85 0.03 9.04 6.22
C TYR A 85 -0.48 10.44 5.82
N GLU A 86 0.12 11.48 6.38
CA GLU A 86 -0.26 12.87 6.08
C GLU A 86 -0.17 13.18 4.58
N THR A 87 0.91 12.76 3.94
CA THR A 87 1.08 12.95 2.50
C THR A 87 0.07 12.14 1.68
N ILE A 88 -0.12 10.86 2.00
CA ILE A 88 -1.04 9.99 1.26
C ILE A 88 -2.49 10.45 1.42
N SER A 89 -2.93 10.75 2.63
CA SER A 89 -4.29 11.18 2.91
C SER A 89 -4.63 12.53 2.26
N SER A 90 -3.67 13.46 2.19
CA SER A 90 -3.87 14.79 1.64
C SER A 90 -3.78 14.83 0.11
N HIS A 91 -2.85 14.08 -0.48
CA HIS A 91 -2.52 14.23 -1.91
C HIS A 91 -3.05 13.09 -2.78
N LEU A 92 -3.02 11.84 -2.34
CA LEU A 92 -3.49 10.71 -3.15
C LEU A 92 -4.92 10.30 -2.84
N LEU A 93 -5.33 10.28 -1.58
CA LEU A 93 -6.64 9.80 -1.13
C LEU A 93 -7.56 10.93 -0.65
N GLY A 94 -7.24 12.19 -0.96
CA GLY A 94 -8.01 13.35 -0.53
C GLY A 94 -9.35 13.58 -1.26
N GLY A 95 -9.76 12.68 -2.14
CA GLY A 95 -11.04 12.74 -2.84
C GLY A 95 -11.04 13.57 -4.13
N LYS A 96 -9.88 14.05 -4.58
CA LYS A 96 -9.77 14.83 -5.82
C LYS A 96 -9.41 14.00 -7.04
N LEU A 97 -8.57 12.95 -6.87
CA LEU A 97 -8.16 12.05 -7.96
C LEU A 97 -9.17 10.92 -8.14
N TYR A 98 -9.52 10.27 -7.05
CA TYR A 98 -10.56 9.25 -6.90
C TYR A 98 -11.41 9.58 -5.68
N PRO A 99 -12.53 8.85 -5.44
CA PRO A 99 -13.24 8.97 -4.17
C PRO A 99 -12.30 8.78 -2.99
N ASN A 100 -12.59 9.46 -1.89
CA ASN A 100 -11.78 9.28 -0.67
C ASN A 100 -12.07 7.90 -0.05
N PHE A 101 -11.23 6.93 -0.35
CA PHE A 101 -11.37 5.55 0.12
C PHE A 101 -11.05 5.38 1.62
N LEU A 102 -10.51 6.40 2.28
CA LEU A 102 -10.39 6.44 3.74
C LEU A 102 -11.74 6.67 4.43
N GLU A 103 -12.70 7.22 3.69
CA GLU A 103 -14.05 7.56 4.20
C GLU A 103 -15.16 6.80 3.47
N ARG A 104 -14.85 6.15 2.34
CA ARG A 104 -15.86 5.49 1.50
C ARG A 104 -15.60 3.98 1.40
N PRO A 105 -16.64 3.14 1.53
CA PRO A 105 -18.00 3.45 2.00
C PRO A 105 -18.02 3.92 3.46
N PRO A 106 -18.99 4.74 3.91
CA PRO A 106 -18.97 5.35 5.25
C PRO A 106 -18.87 4.36 6.41
N ASN A 107 -19.53 3.19 6.28
CA ASN A 107 -19.59 2.20 7.36
C ASN A 107 -18.42 1.22 7.36
N ASN A 108 -17.70 1.11 6.25
CA ASN A 108 -16.55 0.20 6.11
C ASN A 108 -15.62 0.71 5.02
N PRO A 109 -14.79 1.71 5.29
CA PRO A 109 -13.90 2.30 4.30
C PRO A 109 -13.01 1.25 3.62
N THR A 110 -12.83 1.39 2.32
CA THR A 110 -12.04 0.48 1.51
C THR A 110 -10.58 0.46 1.97
N VAL A 111 -10.02 1.64 2.28
CA VAL A 111 -8.68 1.78 2.81
C VAL A 111 -8.75 2.16 4.29
N LYS A 112 -8.14 1.34 5.13
CA LYS A 112 -7.94 1.60 6.56
C LYS A 112 -6.47 1.90 6.79
N PHE A 113 -6.19 2.96 7.53
CA PHE A 113 -4.81 3.40 7.74
C PHE A 113 -4.44 3.29 9.23
N THR A 114 -3.29 2.70 9.52
CA THR A 114 -2.76 2.57 10.87
C THR A 114 -1.36 3.16 10.93
N ILE A 115 -1.15 4.10 11.84
CA ILE A 115 0.16 4.67 12.11
C ILE A 115 1.00 3.66 12.91
N ILE A 116 2.24 3.46 12.49
CA ILE A 116 3.25 2.69 13.21
C ILE A 116 4.36 3.61 13.69
N GLU A 117 4.77 3.38 14.95
CA GLU A 117 5.83 4.17 15.56
C GLU A 117 7.20 3.52 15.28
N PRO A 118 8.23 4.32 14.97
CA PRO A 118 9.58 3.81 14.82
C PRO A 118 10.07 3.11 16.08
N TYR A 119 10.88 2.07 15.88
CA TYR A 119 11.51 1.26 16.94
C TYR A 119 10.53 0.51 17.85
N GLN A 120 9.25 0.45 17.49
CA GLN A 120 8.25 -0.35 18.19
C GLN A 120 7.87 -1.57 17.35
N LEU A 121 8.04 -2.75 17.94
CA LEU A 121 7.67 -4.00 17.29
C LEU A 121 6.14 -4.11 17.20
N LYS A 122 5.63 -4.38 16.01
CA LYS A 122 4.20 -4.55 15.75
C LYS A 122 3.92 -5.86 15.03
N GLN A 123 2.87 -6.55 15.45
CA GLN A 123 2.38 -7.74 14.74
C GLN A 123 1.39 -7.32 13.66
N ILE A 124 1.68 -7.66 12.41
CA ILE A 124 0.85 -7.36 11.24
C ILE A 124 0.75 -8.62 10.40
N GLU A 125 -0.47 -9.14 10.22
CA GLU A 125 -0.75 -10.36 9.44
C GLU A 125 0.16 -11.55 9.77
N GLY A 126 0.49 -11.71 11.06
CA GLY A 126 1.36 -12.79 11.53
C GLY A 126 2.87 -12.51 11.41
N TYR A 127 3.26 -11.35 10.92
CA TYR A 127 4.66 -10.92 10.85
C TYR A 127 5.02 -9.95 11.95
N SER A 128 6.22 -10.07 12.48
CA SER A 128 6.80 -9.10 13.41
C SER A 128 7.49 -7.98 12.61
N ILE A 129 6.93 -6.79 12.67
CA ILE A 129 7.38 -5.62 11.90
C ILE A 129 8.03 -4.61 12.83
N LEU A 130 9.21 -4.15 12.46
CA LEU A 130 9.93 -3.07 13.14
C LEU A 130 10.27 -1.98 12.11
N ALA A 131 9.70 -0.80 12.28
CA ALA A 131 10.03 0.36 11.45
C ALA A 131 11.33 1.00 11.98
N VAL A 132 12.34 1.11 11.11
CA VAL A 132 13.62 1.74 11.44
C VAL A 132 13.84 2.92 10.50
N PRO A 133 13.91 4.16 11.01
CA PRO A 133 14.19 5.33 10.20
C PRO A 133 15.57 5.25 9.55
N VAL A 134 15.65 5.68 8.30
CA VAL A 134 16.91 5.80 7.56
C VAL A 134 17.05 7.21 6.99
N ASN A 135 18.29 7.63 6.74
CA ASN A 135 18.55 8.87 6.03
C ASN A 135 18.23 8.65 4.54
N HIS A 136 17.43 9.56 4.03
CA HIS A 136 16.98 9.46 2.64
C HIS A 136 16.97 10.83 1.96
#